data_92cdf69b731a6cee3afe55dda95a04a5
#
_entry.id   92cdf69b731a6cee3afe55dda95a04a5
#
_cell.length_a   1.000
_cell.length_b   1.000
_cell.length_c   1.000
_cell.angle_alpha   90.00
_cell.angle_beta   90.00
_cell.angle_gamma   90.00
#
_symmetry.space_group_name_H-M   'P 1'
#
loop_
_entity.id
_entity.type
_entity.pdbx_description
1 polymer ?
#
loop_
_entity_poly.entity_id
_entity_poly.type
_entity_poly.pdbx_seq_one_letter_code
_entity_poly.pdbx_strand_id
1 'polypeptide(L)'
;MRYIVLDTETTGLDPDDGHKIIEIGCVEIINRKVTDNTFHKYINPLREIDIEASKVHGLTASNLSDKPLFNDIYDEFVSYISDSPLIIHNAPFDMGFLKKEFSYLERKNSFINNEIIDSLKLARKISPGKKNTLDALCDRYSVDNSDRNFHGALLDARLLAHVYLKLTIGQNNFSNLSVEQSIQDSDGDTLPKSFKVIKASKDDVLLHDSYFK
;
A
#
# COMPACT_ATOMS: atom_id res chain seq x y z
N MET A 1 14.02 -9.06 -1.25
CA MET A 1 13.51 -7.83 -0.63
C MET A 1 12.22 -8.16 0.08
N ARG A 2 12.04 -7.70 1.32
CA ARG A 2 10.86 -7.92 2.17
C ARG A 2 10.03 -6.64 2.21
N TYR A 3 8.71 -6.75 2.12
CA TYR A 3 7.73 -5.68 2.34
C TYR A 3 6.68 -6.16 3.32
N ILE A 4 6.09 -5.26 4.07
CA ILE A 4 4.93 -5.51 4.91
C ILE A 4 3.76 -4.68 4.36
N VAL A 5 2.67 -5.36 4.03
CA VAL A 5 1.40 -4.72 3.72
C VAL A 5 0.63 -4.58 5.01
N LEU A 6 0.18 -3.38 5.33
CA LEU A 6 -0.46 -3.05 6.59
C LEU A 6 -1.80 -2.37 6.33
N ASP A 7 -2.77 -2.71 7.15
CA ASP A 7 -4.08 -2.07 7.24
C ASP A 7 -4.54 -2.02 8.69
N THR A 8 -5.40 -1.05 9.05
CA THR A 8 -5.94 -0.88 10.40
C THR A 8 -7.43 -0.58 10.38
N GLU A 9 -8.16 -1.14 11.38
CA GLU A 9 -9.51 -0.69 11.72
C GLU A 9 -9.46 0.19 12.98
N THR A 10 -10.39 1.14 13.07
CA THR A 10 -10.35 2.18 14.08
C THR A 10 -11.73 2.44 14.69
N THR A 11 -11.79 3.08 15.85
CA THR A 11 -13.06 3.46 16.50
C THR A 11 -13.76 4.63 15.80
N GLY A 12 -13.14 5.29 14.83
CA GLY A 12 -13.66 6.43 14.08
C GLY A 12 -12.60 7.01 13.17
N LEU A 13 -12.80 8.23 12.66
CA LEU A 13 -12.04 8.74 11.52
C LEU A 13 -10.80 9.58 11.87
N ASP A 14 -10.77 10.24 13.03
CA ASP A 14 -9.70 11.18 13.39
C ASP A 14 -9.02 10.79 14.71
N PRO A 15 -7.72 10.48 14.68
CA PRO A 15 -6.96 10.18 15.89
C PRO A 15 -6.85 11.38 16.85
N ASP A 16 -7.01 12.62 16.37
CA ASP A 16 -6.97 13.81 17.22
C ASP A 16 -8.26 14.02 18.01
N ASP A 17 -9.39 13.43 17.57
CA ASP A 17 -10.62 13.30 18.34
C ASP A 17 -10.57 12.16 19.38
N GLY A 18 -9.38 11.59 19.56
CA GLY A 18 -9.11 10.52 20.53
C GLY A 18 -9.53 9.14 20.04
N HIS A 19 -9.88 8.98 18.75
CA HIS A 19 -10.13 7.65 18.19
C HIS A 19 -8.87 6.76 18.25
N LYS A 20 -9.09 5.45 18.29
CA LYS A 20 -8.09 4.44 18.58
C LYS A 20 -8.07 3.34 17.55
N ILE A 21 -6.93 2.68 17.38
CA ILE A 21 -6.82 1.45 16.59
C ILE A 21 -7.49 0.31 17.37
N ILE A 22 -8.26 -0.51 16.66
CA ILE A 22 -8.96 -1.68 17.22
C ILE A 22 -8.58 -3.00 16.54
N GLU A 23 -8.00 -2.95 15.35
CA GLU A 23 -7.45 -4.09 14.65
C GLU A 23 -6.23 -3.67 13.84
N ILE A 24 -5.19 -4.49 13.83
CA ILE A 24 -4.02 -4.36 12.95
C ILE A 24 -3.86 -5.67 12.20
N GLY A 25 -3.82 -5.57 10.87
CA GLY A 25 -3.51 -6.65 9.97
C GLY A 25 -2.24 -6.36 9.16
N CYS A 26 -1.27 -7.28 9.20
CA CYS A 26 -0.09 -7.19 8.37
C CYS A 26 0.15 -8.49 7.60
N VAL A 27 0.56 -8.35 6.34
CA VAL A 27 0.88 -9.46 5.45
C VAL A 27 2.26 -9.24 4.86
N GLU A 28 3.08 -10.28 4.88
CA GLU A 28 4.44 -10.23 4.38
C GLU A 28 4.51 -10.56 2.89
N ILE A 29 5.33 -9.79 2.16
CA ILE A 29 5.74 -10.07 0.78
C ILE A 29 7.25 -10.25 0.75
N ILE A 30 7.73 -11.41 0.27
CA ILE A 30 9.15 -11.67 0.02
C ILE A 30 9.35 -11.97 -1.46
N ASN A 31 10.26 -11.24 -2.12
CA ASN A 31 10.62 -11.46 -3.52
C ASN A 31 9.38 -11.55 -4.44
N ARG A 32 8.42 -10.64 -4.25
CA ARG A 32 7.16 -10.56 -4.98
C ARG A 32 6.22 -11.77 -4.80
N LYS A 33 6.32 -12.46 -3.69
CA LYS A 33 5.38 -13.51 -3.30
C LYS A 33 4.80 -13.18 -1.94
N VAL A 34 3.49 -13.25 -1.82
CA VAL A 34 2.80 -13.19 -0.53
C VAL A 34 3.15 -14.45 0.24
N THR A 35 3.55 -14.32 1.49
CA THR A 35 3.85 -15.45 2.38
C THR A 35 2.69 -15.70 3.36
N ASP A 36 2.75 -16.80 4.09
CA ASP A 36 1.79 -17.11 5.15
C ASP A 36 2.16 -16.46 6.49
N ASN A 37 3.30 -15.76 6.55
CA ASN A 37 3.73 -15.02 7.74
C ASN A 37 2.89 -13.73 7.86
N THR A 38 2.06 -13.66 8.88
CA THR A 38 1.14 -12.54 9.11
C THR A 38 1.22 -12.08 10.56
N PHE A 39 0.91 -10.80 10.78
CA PHE A 39 0.62 -10.26 12.11
C PHE A 39 -0.84 -9.82 12.14
N HIS A 40 -1.58 -10.29 13.14
CA HIS A 40 -2.99 -9.96 13.30
C HIS A 40 -3.33 -9.82 14.77
N LYS A 41 -3.83 -8.66 15.17
CA LYS A 41 -4.26 -8.39 16.54
C LYS A 41 -5.52 -7.56 16.56
N TYR A 42 -6.47 -7.98 17.38
CA TYR A 42 -7.53 -7.12 17.88
C TYR A 42 -7.05 -6.41 19.14
N ILE A 43 -7.51 -5.17 19.34
CA ILE A 43 -7.01 -4.28 20.37
C ILE A 43 -8.20 -3.68 21.12
N ASN A 44 -8.13 -3.69 22.45
CA ASN A 44 -9.12 -3.01 23.26
C ASN A 44 -8.82 -1.50 23.28
N PRO A 45 -9.70 -0.65 22.71
CA PRO A 45 -9.46 0.78 22.64
C PRO A 45 -9.72 1.52 23.97
N LEU A 46 -10.31 0.85 24.98
CA LEU A 46 -10.81 1.44 26.22
C LEU A 46 -11.80 2.61 25.98
N ARG A 47 -12.53 2.56 24.89
CA ARG A 47 -13.56 3.56 24.52
C ARG A 47 -14.63 2.93 23.63
N GLU A 48 -15.72 3.66 23.48
CA GLU A 48 -16.79 3.29 22.54
C GLU A 48 -16.34 3.43 21.09
N ILE A 49 -16.95 2.62 20.23
CA ILE A 49 -16.74 2.63 18.77
C ILE A 49 -17.88 3.41 18.13
N ASP A 50 -17.57 4.29 17.21
CA ASP A 50 -18.57 5.01 16.45
C ASP A 50 -19.46 4.04 15.67
N ILE A 51 -20.76 4.34 15.64
CA ILE A 51 -21.75 3.49 14.95
C ILE A 51 -21.41 3.33 13.47
N GLU A 52 -20.93 4.39 12.83
CA GLU A 52 -20.56 4.34 11.41
C GLU A 52 -19.31 3.49 11.19
N ALA A 53 -18.32 3.52 12.07
CA ALA A 53 -17.16 2.65 12.03
C ALA A 53 -17.58 1.17 12.23
N SER A 54 -18.42 0.89 13.24
CA SER A 54 -18.95 -0.45 13.47
C SER A 54 -19.73 -1.02 12.28
N LYS A 55 -20.41 -0.20 11.48
CA LYS A 55 -21.08 -0.65 10.25
C LYS A 55 -20.08 -1.09 9.17
N VAL A 56 -18.89 -0.52 9.15
CA VAL A 56 -17.85 -0.83 8.18
C VAL A 56 -17.14 -2.14 8.52
N HIS A 57 -16.62 -2.28 9.74
CA HIS A 57 -15.79 -3.43 10.14
C HIS A 57 -16.54 -4.48 11.00
N GLY A 58 -17.76 -4.22 11.42
CA GLY A 58 -18.60 -5.16 12.17
C GLY A 58 -18.19 -5.39 13.63
N LEU A 59 -17.15 -4.71 14.14
CA LEU A 59 -16.66 -4.87 15.51
C LEU A 59 -17.44 -3.97 16.47
N THR A 60 -17.60 -4.44 17.71
CA THR A 60 -18.22 -3.71 18.81
C THR A 60 -17.29 -3.65 20.01
N ALA A 61 -17.51 -2.72 20.94
CA ALA A 61 -16.73 -2.62 22.17
C ALA A 61 -16.76 -3.94 22.98
N SER A 62 -17.89 -4.67 22.93
CA SER A 62 -18.01 -5.98 23.58
C SER A 62 -17.09 -7.03 22.98
N ASN A 63 -16.86 -7.02 21.65
CA ASN A 63 -15.95 -7.96 20.99
C ASN A 63 -14.48 -7.72 21.38
N LEU A 64 -14.17 -6.54 21.87
CA LEU A 64 -12.80 -6.08 22.12
C LEU A 64 -12.46 -5.94 23.60
N SER A 65 -13.43 -6.14 24.49
CA SER A 65 -13.26 -5.92 25.94
C SER A 65 -12.20 -6.83 26.60
N ASP A 66 -11.98 -8.02 26.05
CA ASP A 66 -11.01 -9.03 26.51
C ASP A 66 -9.69 -8.99 25.71
N LYS A 67 -9.54 -8.08 24.77
CA LYS A 67 -8.35 -7.97 23.92
C LYS A 67 -7.24 -7.18 24.59
N PRO A 68 -5.97 -7.39 24.20
CA PRO A 68 -4.83 -6.63 24.73
C PRO A 68 -4.96 -5.15 24.41
N LEU A 69 -4.28 -4.31 25.18
CA LEU A 69 -4.10 -2.91 24.85
C LEU A 69 -3.02 -2.74 23.76
N PHE A 70 -2.99 -1.60 23.10
CA PHE A 70 -1.96 -1.30 22.10
C PHE A 70 -0.54 -1.41 22.66
N ASN A 71 -0.32 -0.97 23.91
CA ASN A 71 0.97 -1.10 24.59
C ASN A 71 1.42 -2.55 24.74
N ASP A 72 0.50 -3.49 24.91
CA ASP A 72 0.82 -4.91 25.16
C ASP A 72 1.30 -5.61 23.88
N ILE A 73 0.83 -5.15 22.71
CA ILE A 73 1.21 -5.71 21.41
C ILE A 73 2.34 -4.97 20.71
N TYR A 74 2.73 -3.82 21.22
CA TYR A 74 3.70 -2.92 20.58
C TYR A 74 5.02 -3.59 20.21
N ASP A 75 5.65 -4.31 21.15
CA ASP A 75 6.97 -4.92 20.91
C ASP A 75 6.89 -6.01 19.83
N GLU A 76 5.82 -6.81 19.84
CA GLU A 76 5.57 -7.83 18.82
C GLU A 76 5.34 -7.18 17.45
N PHE A 77 4.54 -6.10 17.39
CA PHE A 77 4.26 -5.36 16.17
C PHE A 77 5.53 -4.75 15.57
N VAL A 78 6.30 -4.02 16.35
CA VAL A 78 7.56 -3.38 15.90
C VAL A 78 8.58 -4.43 15.47
N SER A 79 8.69 -5.54 16.20
CA SER A 79 9.56 -6.66 15.82
C SER A 79 9.13 -7.28 14.49
N TYR A 80 7.82 -7.42 14.25
CA TYR A 80 7.29 -7.97 13.00
C TYR A 80 7.56 -7.08 11.80
N ILE A 81 7.28 -5.78 11.87
CA ILE A 81 7.54 -4.86 10.77
C ILE A 81 9.04 -4.64 10.54
N SER A 82 9.85 -4.68 11.62
CA SER A 82 11.31 -4.42 11.59
C SER A 82 11.63 -3.16 10.78
N ASP A 83 12.62 -3.20 9.89
CA ASP A 83 13.03 -2.14 8.98
C ASP A 83 12.42 -2.26 7.57
N SER A 84 11.42 -3.15 7.39
CA SER A 84 10.82 -3.40 6.09
C SER A 84 9.97 -2.21 5.61
N PRO A 85 9.99 -1.85 4.31
CA PRO A 85 9.04 -0.89 3.76
C PRO A 85 7.60 -1.33 4.00
N LEU A 86 6.73 -0.38 4.39
CA LEU A 86 5.30 -0.59 4.65
C LEU A 86 4.48 -0.15 3.44
N ILE A 87 3.64 -1.03 2.94
CA ILE A 87 2.67 -0.75 1.88
C ILE A 87 1.31 -0.56 2.52
N ILE A 88 0.72 0.61 2.35
CA ILE A 88 -0.55 0.99 2.98
C ILE A 88 -1.45 1.66 1.93
N HIS A 89 -2.77 1.43 2.00
CA HIS A 89 -3.71 2.06 1.08
C HIS A 89 -4.31 3.32 1.72
N ASN A 90 -3.94 4.51 1.23
CA ASN A 90 -4.20 5.79 1.88
C ASN A 90 -3.40 5.96 3.19
N ALA A 91 -2.11 5.73 3.09
CA ALA A 91 -1.18 5.71 4.23
C ALA A 91 -1.29 6.86 5.25
N PRO A 92 -1.68 8.10 4.89
CA PRO A 92 -1.85 9.15 5.89
C PRO A 92 -2.84 8.81 7.00
N PHE A 93 -3.88 8.03 6.72
CA PHE A 93 -4.88 7.60 7.69
C PHE A 93 -4.23 6.68 8.75
N ASP A 94 -3.75 5.52 8.36
CA ASP A 94 -3.18 4.52 9.27
C ASP A 94 -1.95 5.06 10.01
N MET A 95 -1.09 5.80 9.31
CA MET A 95 0.09 6.42 9.91
C MET A 95 -0.26 7.51 10.92
N GLY A 96 -1.39 8.21 10.75
CA GLY A 96 -1.92 9.16 11.73
C GLY A 96 -2.27 8.44 13.03
N PHE A 97 -3.03 7.36 12.94
CA PHE A 97 -3.40 6.53 14.09
C PHE A 97 -2.20 5.88 14.76
N LEU A 98 -1.31 5.26 14.00
CA LEU A 98 -0.10 4.64 14.56
C LEU A 98 0.78 5.67 15.29
N LYS A 99 1.00 6.85 14.73
CA LYS A 99 1.74 7.93 15.40
C LYS A 99 1.07 8.35 16.70
N LYS A 100 -0.26 8.44 16.70
CA LYS A 100 -1.02 8.82 17.88
C LYS A 100 -0.92 7.76 18.98
N GLU A 101 -1.11 6.48 18.64
CA GLU A 101 -0.93 5.37 19.58
C GLU A 101 0.48 5.34 20.15
N PHE A 102 1.50 5.54 19.32
CA PHE A 102 2.89 5.58 19.77
C PHE A 102 3.16 6.77 20.69
N SER A 103 2.49 7.90 20.50
CA SER A 103 2.64 9.08 21.36
C SER A 103 2.13 8.87 22.79
N TYR A 104 1.24 7.89 23.01
CA TYR A 104 0.75 7.52 24.33
C TYR A 104 1.69 6.54 25.06
N LEU A 105 2.67 5.98 24.37
CA LEU A 105 3.61 5.06 24.99
C LEU A 105 4.71 5.84 25.70
N GLU A 106 4.93 5.57 26.98
CA GLU A 106 6.04 6.16 27.76
C GLU A 106 7.40 5.52 27.40
N ARG A 107 7.70 5.41 26.09
CA ARG A 107 8.89 4.75 25.56
C ARG A 107 9.75 5.72 24.77
N LYS A 108 11.07 5.74 25.06
CA LYS A 108 12.03 6.50 24.24
C LYS A 108 12.13 5.85 22.86
N ASN A 109 11.98 6.64 21.78
CA ASN A 109 12.10 6.21 20.38
C ASN A 109 10.92 5.34 19.86
N SER A 110 9.71 5.49 20.41
CA SER A 110 8.52 4.85 19.83
C SER A 110 8.06 5.60 18.60
N PHE A 111 8.61 5.27 17.44
CA PHE A 111 8.17 5.81 16.14
C PHE A 111 8.53 4.84 15.00
N ILE A 112 7.81 4.92 13.91
CA ILE A 112 8.04 4.14 12.70
C ILE A 112 8.94 4.93 11.77
N ASN A 113 10.14 4.41 11.49
CA ASN A 113 11.10 4.96 10.52
C ASN A 113 11.07 4.24 9.18
N ASN A 114 10.17 3.29 9.02
CA ASN A 114 10.05 2.50 7.81
C ASN A 114 9.71 3.40 6.61
N GLU A 115 10.23 3.05 5.45
CA GLU A 115 9.76 3.63 4.19
C GLU A 115 8.27 3.35 4.02
N ILE A 116 7.48 4.37 3.69
CA ILE A 116 6.03 4.24 3.50
C ILE A 116 5.69 4.34 2.03
N ILE A 117 5.08 3.28 1.51
CA ILE A 117 4.58 3.18 0.14
C ILE A 117 3.06 3.32 0.16
N ASP A 118 2.56 4.50 -0.23
CA ASP A 118 1.13 4.75 -0.36
C ASP A 118 0.61 4.20 -1.69
N SER A 119 -0.08 3.06 -1.63
CA SER A 119 -0.62 2.38 -2.81
C SER A 119 -1.74 3.15 -3.49
N LEU A 120 -2.50 3.99 -2.76
CA LEU A 120 -3.53 4.87 -3.35
C LEU A 120 -2.90 5.96 -4.21
N LYS A 121 -1.81 6.59 -3.74
CA LYS A 121 -1.05 7.56 -4.54
C LYS A 121 -0.48 6.91 -5.79
N LEU A 122 0.06 5.70 -5.66
CA LEU A 122 0.57 4.92 -6.78
C LEU A 122 -0.54 4.59 -7.80
N ALA A 123 -1.69 4.09 -7.33
CA ALA A 123 -2.84 3.76 -8.17
C ALA A 123 -3.39 5.00 -8.92
N ARG A 124 -3.47 6.15 -8.25
CA ARG A 124 -3.87 7.42 -8.88
C ARG A 124 -2.90 7.88 -9.97
N LYS A 125 -1.59 7.64 -9.78
CA LYS A 125 -0.57 7.96 -10.80
C LYS A 125 -0.70 7.05 -12.03
N ILE A 126 -0.99 5.77 -11.84
CA ILE A 126 -1.13 4.78 -12.92
C ILE A 126 -2.48 4.93 -13.65
N SER A 127 -3.55 5.24 -12.91
CA SER A 127 -4.91 5.35 -13.44
C SER A 127 -5.57 6.65 -12.98
N PRO A 128 -5.14 7.81 -13.51
CA PRO A 128 -5.73 9.09 -13.13
C PRO A 128 -7.21 9.14 -13.52
N GLY A 129 -8.03 9.80 -12.70
CA GLY A 129 -9.47 9.96 -12.93
C GLY A 129 -10.34 8.71 -12.71
N LYS A 130 -9.75 7.55 -12.43
CA LYS A 130 -10.49 6.32 -12.08
C LYS A 130 -10.72 6.22 -10.57
N LYS A 131 -11.76 5.47 -10.18
CA LYS A 131 -11.97 5.08 -8.79
C LYS A 131 -10.82 4.15 -8.36
N ASN A 132 -10.14 4.49 -7.27
CA ASN A 132 -8.95 3.77 -6.79
C ASN A 132 -9.11 3.31 -5.32
N THR A 133 -10.34 3.02 -4.87
CA THR A 133 -10.59 2.30 -3.61
C THR A 133 -10.07 0.86 -3.73
N LEU A 134 -9.81 0.19 -2.60
CA LEU A 134 -9.33 -1.19 -2.61
C LEU A 134 -10.25 -2.12 -3.43
N ASP A 135 -11.58 -2.03 -3.26
CA ASP A 135 -12.54 -2.80 -4.07
C ASP A 135 -12.41 -2.52 -5.57
N ALA A 136 -12.35 -1.23 -5.95
CA ALA A 136 -12.21 -0.86 -7.36
C ALA A 136 -10.88 -1.34 -7.96
N LEU A 137 -9.84 -1.48 -7.14
CA LEU A 137 -8.56 -2.07 -7.55
C LEU A 137 -8.66 -3.60 -7.62
N CYS A 138 -9.34 -4.26 -6.67
CA CYS A 138 -9.61 -5.69 -6.74
C CYS A 138 -10.33 -6.05 -8.03
N ASP A 139 -11.42 -5.36 -8.36
CA ASP A 139 -12.16 -5.54 -9.63
C ASP A 139 -11.25 -5.35 -10.84
N ARG A 140 -10.49 -4.24 -10.87
CA ARG A 140 -9.62 -3.88 -12.00
C ARG A 140 -8.51 -4.88 -12.26
N TYR A 141 -7.95 -5.42 -11.19
CA TYR A 141 -6.82 -6.36 -11.25
C TYR A 141 -7.25 -7.82 -11.08
N SER A 142 -8.56 -8.11 -11.07
CA SER A 142 -9.11 -9.45 -10.91
C SER A 142 -8.52 -10.15 -9.67
N VAL A 143 -8.56 -9.46 -8.54
CA VAL A 143 -8.32 -10.00 -7.21
C VAL A 143 -9.67 -10.32 -6.60
N ASP A 144 -9.89 -11.58 -6.22
CA ASP A 144 -11.14 -12.01 -5.61
C ASP A 144 -11.30 -11.40 -4.22
N ASN A 145 -12.39 -10.65 -4.02
CA ASN A 145 -12.79 -10.03 -2.76
C ASN A 145 -14.21 -10.45 -2.32
N SER A 146 -14.70 -11.59 -2.83
CA SER A 146 -16.05 -12.08 -2.55
C SER A 146 -16.31 -12.36 -1.06
N ASP A 147 -15.27 -12.69 -0.29
CA ASP A 147 -15.38 -12.95 1.15
C ASP A 147 -15.40 -11.67 2.00
N ARG A 148 -15.25 -10.49 1.38
CA ARG A 148 -15.21 -9.19 2.06
C ARG A 148 -16.61 -8.65 2.36
N ASN A 149 -17.33 -9.31 3.29
CA ASN A 149 -18.63 -8.84 3.77
C ASN A 149 -18.52 -7.62 4.71
N PHE A 150 -17.46 -7.60 5.53
CA PHE A 150 -17.03 -6.49 6.36
C PHE A 150 -15.56 -6.17 6.06
N HIS A 151 -15.17 -4.96 6.38
CA HIS A 151 -13.75 -4.62 6.39
C HIS A 151 -13.09 -5.31 7.58
N GLY A 152 -11.91 -5.85 7.35
CA GLY A 152 -11.09 -6.45 8.38
C GLY A 152 -9.63 -6.28 8.02
N ALA A 153 -8.84 -5.73 8.95
CA ALA A 153 -7.48 -5.28 8.65
C ALA A 153 -6.60 -6.38 8.03
N LEU A 154 -6.68 -7.62 8.49
CA LEU A 154 -5.89 -8.70 7.90
C LEU A 154 -6.36 -9.07 6.49
N LEU A 155 -7.67 -9.12 6.26
CA LEU A 155 -8.23 -9.42 4.94
C LEU A 155 -7.86 -8.30 3.94
N ASP A 156 -8.02 -7.05 4.35
CA ASP A 156 -7.73 -5.88 3.50
C ASP A 156 -6.23 -5.77 3.19
N ALA A 157 -5.34 -6.04 4.17
CA ALA A 157 -3.90 -6.15 3.93
C ALA A 157 -3.57 -7.28 2.93
N ARG A 158 -4.27 -8.41 2.98
CA ARG A 158 -4.07 -9.53 2.04
C ARG A 158 -4.53 -9.18 0.63
N LEU A 159 -5.71 -8.59 0.49
CA LEU A 159 -6.22 -8.09 -0.80
C LEU A 159 -5.27 -7.05 -1.38
N LEU A 160 -4.85 -6.09 -0.56
CA LEU A 160 -3.90 -5.07 -0.95
C LEU A 160 -2.56 -5.65 -1.42
N ALA A 161 -2.06 -6.71 -0.75
CA ALA A 161 -0.83 -7.39 -1.16
C ALA A 161 -0.94 -7.92 -2.60
N HIS A 162 -2.04 -8.60 -2.92
CA HIS A 162 -2.29 -9.11 -4.27
C HIS A 162 -2.48 -7.99 -5.30
N VAL A 163 -3.23 -6.95 -4.95
CA VAL A 163 -3.42 -5.75 -5.79
C VAL A 163 -2.07 -5.09 -6.06
N TYR A 164 -1.25 -4.85 -5.03
CA TYR A 164 0.05 -4.19 -5.16
C TYR A 164 1.00 -4.96 -6.08
N LEU A 165 1.05 -6.28 -5.96
CA LEU A 165 1.86 -7.11 -6.83
C LEU A 165 1.45 -6.97 -8.31
N LYS A 166 0.14 -6.94 -8.59
CA LYS A 166 -0.39 -6.75 -9.96
C LYS A 166 -0.20 -5.32 -10.45
N LEU A 167 -0.45 -4.33 -9.61
CA LEU A 167 -0.28 -2.91 -9.91
C LEU A 167 1.16 -2.56 -10.32
N THR A 168 2.16 -3.28 -9.77
CA THR A 168 3.59 -3.01 -9.97
C THR A 168 4.27 -3.96 -10.96
N ILE A 169 3.56 -4.85 -11.65
CA ILE A 169 4.15 -5.77 -12.64
C ILE A 169 4.87 -5.03 -13.78
N GLY A 170 4.31 -3.91 -14.26
CA GLY A 170 4.88 -3.15 -15.38
C GLY A 170 6.06 -2.22 -15.01
N GLN A 171 6.24 -1.88 -13.72
CA GLN A 171 7.25 -0.89 -13.32
C GLN A 171 8.67 -1.48 -13.29
N ASN A 172 8.83 -2.78 -13.05
CA ASN A 172 10.15 -3.41 -13.04
C ASN A 172 10.84 -3.46 -14.43
N ASN A 173 10.06 -3.34 -15.51
CA ASN A 173 10.62 -3.31 -16.85
C ASN A 173 11.19 -1.92 -17.22
N PHE A 174 10.68 -0.84 -16.61
CA PHE A 174 11.18 0.52 -16.85
C PHE A 174 12.39 0.89 -15.99
N SER A 175 12.47 0.40 -14.75
CA SER A 175 13.63 0.63 -13.88
C SER A 175 14.88 -0.11 -14.35
N ASN A 176 14.74 -1.28 -14.97
CA ASN A 176 15.88 -2.00 -15.55
C ASN A 176 16.39 -1.35 -16.85
N LEU A 177 15.54 -0.66 -17.61
CA LEU A 177 15.96 0.11 -18.78
C LEU A 177 16.71 1.39 -18.41
N SER A 178 16.41 1.99 -17.26
CA SER A 178 17.10 3.19 -16.77
C SER A 178 18.43 2.88 -16.06
N VAL A 179 18.60 1.69 -15.50
CA VAL A 179 19.84 1.26 -14.85
C VAL A 179 20.89 0.80 -15.87
N GLU A 180 20.47 0.23 -16.99
CA GLU A 180 21.42 -0.12 -18.07
C GLU A 180 21.96 1.11 -18.82
N GLN A 181 21.26 2.26 -18.78
CA GLN A 181 21.78 3.51 -19.36
C GLN A 181 22.71 4.30 -18.45
N SER A 182 22.76 4.00 -17.13
CA SER A 182 23.61 4.73 -16.17
C SER A 182 24.93 4.05 -15.82
N ILE A 183 25.26 2.88 -16.39
CA ILE A 183 26.51 2.16 -16.11
C ILE A 183 27.55 2.29 -17.24
N GLN A 184 27.28 3.04 -18.32
CA GLN A 184 28.20 3.19 -19.45
C GLN A 184 28.90 4.56 -19.58
N ASP A 185 28.85 5.41 -18.55
CA ASP A 185 29.58 6.70 -18.54
C ASP A 185 30.90 6.67 -17.72
N SER A 186 31.57 5.54 -17.65
CA SER A 186 32.97 5.48 -17.20
C SER A 186 33.78 4.63 -18.16
N ASP A 187 34.52 5.30 -18.96
CA ASP A 187 35.58 4.94 -19.90
C ASP A 187 35.21 4.92 -21.39
N GLY A 188 35.76 5.92 -22.01
CA GLY A 188 36.18 6.14 -23.38
C GLY A 188 35.66 5.27 -24.52
N ASP A 189 35.03 5.97 -25.43
CA ASP A 189 34.96 5.67 -26.87
C ASP A 189 33.89 4.66 -27.37
N THR A 190 33.02 5.26 -28.17
CA THR A 190 32.14 4.75 -29.21
C THR A 190 30.64 4.72 -28.89
N LEU A 191 30.00 5.91 -28.82
CA LEU A 191 28.59 6.03 -29.21
C LEU A 191 28.43 5.66 -30.70
N PRO A 192 27.39 4.89 -31.10
CA PRO A 192 27.13 4.65 -32.52
C PRO A 192 26.88 5.98 -33.22
N LYS A 193 27.71 6.32 -34.17
CA LYS A 193 27.77 7.62 -34.86
C LYS A 193 26.56 7.94 -35.75
N SER A 194 25.48 7.14 -35.74
CA SER A 194 24.26 7.47 -36.46
C SER A 194 23.05 6.72 -35.96
N PHE A 195 22.05 7.44 -35.52
CA PHE A 195 20.68 6.89 -35.37
C PHE A 195 20.06 6.74 -36.77
N LYS A 196 19.50 5.55 -37.08
CA LYS A 196 18.76 5.34 -38.33
C LYS A 196 17.41 6.07 -38.21
N VAL A 197 17.32 7.29 -38.75
CA VAL A 197 16.05 8.01 -38.84
C VAL A 197 15.24 7.38 -39.97
N ILE A 198 14.15 6.68 -39.63
CA ILE A 198 13.19 6.19 -40.60
C ILE A 198 12.27 7.38 -40.94
N LYS A 199 12.40 7.89 -42.14
CA LYS A 199 11.48 8.93 -42.64
C LYS A 199 10.19 8.25 -43.15
N ALA A 200 9.05 8.86 -42.82
CA ALA A 200 7.77 8.42 -43.35
C ALA A 200 7.81 8.43 -44.89
N SER A 201 7.18 7.46 -45.53
CA SER A 201 7.03 7.44 -46.97
C SER A 201 6.09 8.57 -47.43
N LYS A 202 6.13 8.94 -48.72
CA LYS A 202 5.21 9.94 -49.27
C LYS A 202 3.75 9.52 -49.12
N ASP A 203 3.49 8.22 -49.19
CA ASP A 203 2.14 7.66 -49.03
C ASP A 203 1.65 7.75 -47.59
N ASP A 204 2.51 7.54 -46.60
CA ASP A 204 2.18 7.70 -45.20
C ASP A 204 1.85 9.16 -44.87
N VAL A 205 2.60 10.14 -45.43
CA VAL A 205 2.35 11.56 -45.24
C VAL A 205 1.02 11.95 -45.90
N LEU A 206 0.73 11.48 -47.12
CA LEU A 206 -0.55 11.74 -47.80
C LEU A 206 -1.73 11.15 -47.04
N LEU A 207 -1.59 9.95 -46.48
CA LEU A 207 -2.63 9.31 -45.67
C LEU A 207 -2.89 10.12 -44.39
N HIS A 208 -1.82 10.55 -43.70
CA HIS A 208 -1.90 11.40 -42.50
C HIS A 208 -2.65 12.72 -42.82
N ASP A 209 -2.28 13.40 -43.89
CA ASP A 209 -2.87 14.70 -44.26
C ASP A 209 -4.35 14.54 -44.71
N SER A 210 -4.77 13.36 -45.15
CA SER A 210 -6.16 13.07 -45.49
C SER A 210 -7.05 12.85 -44.26
N TYR A 211 -6.47 12.46 -43.11
CA TYR A 211 -7.21 12.26 -41.89
C TYR A 211 -7.50 13.54 -41.10
N PHE A 212 -6.76 14.62 -41.36
CA PHE A 212 -6.87 15.90 -40.65
C PHE A 212 -7.42 17.05 -41.53
N LYS A 213 -8.03 16.72 -42.67
CA LYS A 213 -8.89 17.59 -43.46
C LYS A 213 -10.35 17.24 -43.19
#